data_f3a13581b83d409f58bfe786ad73e77b
#
_entry.id   f3a13581b83d409f58bfe786ad73e77b
#
_cell.length_a   1.000
_cell.length_b   1.000
_cell.length_c   1.000
_cell.angle_alpha   90.00
_cell.angle_beta   90.00
_cell.angle_gamma   90.00
#
_symmetry.space_group_name_H-M   'P 1'
#
loop_
_entity.id
_entity.type
_entity.pdbx_description
1 polymer ?
#
loop_
_entity_poly.entity_id
_entity_poly.type
_entity_poly.pdbx_seq_one_letter_code
_entity_poly.pdbx_strand_id
1 'polypeptide(L)'
;MGLTAVPGRSRPRVGLVLGAGGVLGAAWMTGALPALQRRLPCPLGDVDLIVGTSAGSVLAAALRCGVSVEEMIAHQRGEPVGPLGESAVDDLTGGPWPPAPQLRLGSARLMLAMLLTPHRVHPTVAASAWLPLGRANHGPLREMVHALHCHAHGLPASAEPPGWVTGETWIVAVDYDSGRRAVFGRPES
;
A
#
# COMPACT_ATOMS: atom_id res chain seq x y z
N MET A 1 25.76 17.77 -8.93
CA MET A 1 25.33 19.16 -8.96
C MET A 1 24.33 19.32 -7.82
N GLY A 2 24.83 19.72 -6.63
CA GLY A 2 24.01 19.83 -5.43
C GLY A 2 23.15 21.08 -5.50
N LEU A 3 21.88 20.93 -5.15
CA LEU A 3 20.97 22.06 -4.94
C LEU A 3 21.44 22.82 -3.68
N THR A 4 22.19 23.90 -3.87
CA THR A 4 22.52 24.84 -2.80
C THR A 4 21.23 25.53 -2.34
N ALA A 5 20.89 25.39 -1.07
CA ALA A 5 19.76 26.07 -0.47
C ALA A 5 19.93 27.59 -0.58
N VAL A 6 19.03 28.26 -1.27
CA VAL A 6 18.91 29.72 -1.32
C VAL A 6 18.32 30.17 0.01
N PRO A 7 18.97 31.05 0.79
CA PRO A 7 18.42 31.59 2.04
C PRO A 7 17.06 32.27 1.79
N GLY A 8 16.03 31.84 2.52
CA GLY A 8 14.68 32.40 2.44
C GLY A 8 13.66 31.64 1.57
N ARG A 9 14.04 30.55 0.87
CA ARG A 9 13.08 29.64 0.24
C ARG A 9 12.85 28.41 1.14
N SER A 10 11.61 28.20 1.51
CA SER A 10 11.19 26.93 2.11
C SER A 10 11.62 25.78 1.20
N ARG A 11 12.19 24.71 1.77
CA ARG A 11 12.54 23.47 1.07
C ARG A 11 11.33 23.03 0.23
N PRO A 12 11.50 22.65 -1.05
CA PRO A 12 10.41 22.12 -1.84
C PRO A 12 9.87 20.84 -1.18
N ARG A 13 8.55 20.75 -1.01
CA ARG A 13 7.91 19.55 -0.48
C ARG A 13 7.93 18.45 -1.53
N VAL A 14 8.29 17.25 -1.11
CA VAL A 14 8.39 16.07 -1.97
C VAL A 14 7.28 15.09 -1.62
N GLY A 15 6.46 14.74 -2.61
CA GLY A 15 5.45 13.69 -2.50
C GLY A 15 5.82 12.50 -3.37
N LEU A 16 5.71 11.28 -2.81
CA LEU A 16 5.89 10.02 -3.52
C LEU A 16 4.54 9.34 -3.71
N VAL A 17 4.18 9.03 -4.95
CA VAL A 17 2.94 8.31 -5.27
C VAL A 17 3.27 6.94 -5.81
N LEU A 18 2.82 5.90 -5.11
CA LEU A 18 3.03 4.49 -5.43
C LEU A 18 1.70 3.87 -5.85
N GLY A 19 1.62 3.44 -7.10
CA GLY A 19 0.39 2.98 -7.73
C GLY A 19 0.03 1.53 -7.40
N ALA A 20 -1.15 1.13 -7.88
CA ALA A 20 -1.55 -0.27 -7.92
C ALA A 20 -0.77 -1.02 -9.01
N GLY A 21 -0.70 -2.35 -8.91
CA GLY A 21 -0.06 -3.17 -9.93
C GLY A 21 0.15 -4.64 -9.54
N GLY A 22 -0.35 -5.04 -8.39
CA GLY A 22 -0.13 -6.40 -7.87
C GLY A 22 1.35 -6.70 -7.70
N VAL A 23 1.73 -7.97 -7.76
CA VAL A 23 3.12 -8.42 -7.58
C VAL A 23 4.05 -7.84 -8.66
N LEU A 24 3.62 -7.86 -9.92
CA LEU A 24 4.42 -7.32 -11.03
C LEU A 24 4.63 -5.80 -10.89
N GLY A 25 3.59 -5.08 -10.48
CA GLY A 25 3.69 -3.63 -10.22
C GLY A 25 4.61 -3.33 -9.02
N ALA A 26 4.55 -4.14 -7.96
CA ALA A 26 5.48 -4.04 -6.83
C ALA A 26 6.93 -4.21 -7.31
N ALA A 27 7.20 -5.25 -8.09
CA ALA A 27 8.53 -5.53 -8.64
C ALA A 27 9.05 -4.37 -9.51
N TRP A 28 8.20 -3.86 -10.39
CA TRP A 28 8.55 -2.72 -11.24
C TRP A 28 8.85 -1.45 -10.43
N MET A 29 7.97 -1.12 -9.46
CA MET A 29 8.16 0.04 -8.60
C MET A 29 9.45 -0.08 -7.79
N THR A 30 9.68 -1.24 -7.15
CA THR A 30 10.91 -1.51 -6.39
C THR A 30 12.15 -1.34 -7.27
N GLY A 31 12.13 -1.79 -8.52
CA GLY A 31 13.22 -1.58 -9.47
C GLY A 31 13.44 -0.11 -9.86
N ALA A 32 12.40 0.73 -9.80
CA ALA A 32 12.48 2.16 -10.11
C ALA A 32 12.97 3.02 -8.91
N LEU A 33 12.69 2.59 -7.67
CA LEU A 33 13.03 3.34 -6.45
C LEU A 33 14.52 3.73 -6.33
N PRO A 34 15.53 2.89 -6.72
CA PRO A 34 16.93 3.28 -6.66
C PRO A 34 17.24 4.52 -7.52
N ALA A 35 16.57 4.65 -8.66
CA ALA A 35 16.78 5.81 -9.52
C ALA A 35 16.24 7.09 -8.89
N LEU A 36 15.10 7.01 -8.21
CA LEU A 36 14.52 8.12 -7.45
C LEU A 36 15.38 8.46 -6.23
N GLN A 37 15.82 7.45 -5.48
CA GLN A 37 16.65 7.62 -4.28
C GLN A 37 17.93 8.42 -4.58
N ARG A 38 18.57 8.14 -5.72
CA ARG A 38 19.78 8.89 -6.14
C ARG A 38 19.52 10.35 -6.50
N ARG A 39 18.30 10.73 -6.77
CA ARG A 39 17.92 12.10 -7.16
C ARG A 39 17.39 12.93 -6.00
N LEU A 40 16.99 12.29 -4.92
CA LEU A 40 16.43 12.96 -3.75
C LEU A 40 17.52 13.24 -2.71
N PRO A 41 17.41 14.37 -1.99
CA PRO A 41 18.37 14.74 -0.94
C PRO A 41 18.13 14.00 0.40
N CYS A 42 17.08 13.17 0.49
CA CYS A 42 16.70 12.43 1.68
C CYS A 42 16.29 10.99 1.31
N PRO A 43 16.28 10.07 2.28
CA PRO A 43 15.71 8.74 2.09
C PRO A 43 14.26 8.83 1.59
N LEU A 44 13.84 7.86 0.76
CA LEU A 44 12.46 7.81 0.26
C LEU A 44 11.43 7.66 1.37
N GLY A 45 11.81 7.03 2.49
CA GLY A 45 10.98 6.95 3.69
C GLY A 45 10.75 8.28 4.40
N ASP A 46 11.60 9.30 4.15
CA ASP A 46 11.57 10.60 4.83
C ASP A 46 10.96 11.73 3.98
N VAL A 47 10.40 11.41 2.82
CA VAL A 47 9.70 12.41 1.99
C VAL A 47 8.47 12.97 2.72
N ASP A 48 8.04 14.18 2.37
CA ASP A 48 6.96 14.88 3.09
C ASP A 48 5.62 14.13 3.05
N LEU A 49 5.30 13.45 1.94
CA LEU A 49 4.07 12.68 1.80
C LEU A 49 4.34 11.41 0.99
N ILE A 50 3.78 10.27 1.44
CA ILE A 50 3.68 9.07 0.60
C ILE A 50 2.21 8.73 0.39
N VAL A 51 1.82 8.50 -0.85
CA VAL A 51 0.48 8.04 -1.22
C VAL A 51 0.60 6.65 -1.83
N GLY A 52 -0.08 5.67 -1.27
CA GLY A 52 -0.02 4.28 -1.73
C GLY A 52 -1.39 3.71 -2.09
N THR A 53 -1.43 2.85 -3.12
CA THR A 53 -2.64 2.10 -3.50
C THR A 53 -2.25 0.66 -3.81
N SER A 54 -2.96 -0.33 -3.23
CA SER A 54 -2.70 -1.77 -3.44
C SER A 54 -1.23 -2.11 -3.17
N ALA A 55 -0.49 -2.68 -4.13
CA ALA A 55 0.95 -2.95 -4.01
C ALA A 55 1.75 -1.73 -3.53
N GLY A 56 1.41 -0.54 -4.02
CA GLY A 56 2.03 0.70 -3.59
C GLY A 56 1.77 1.05 -2.13
N SER A 57 0.68 0.59 -1.52
CA SER A 57 0.43 0.79 -0.09
C SER A 57 1.38 -0.05 0.78
N VAL A 58 1.71 -1.25 0.33
CA VAL A 58 2.68 -2.12 1.01
C VAL A 58 4.08 -1.52 0.95
N LEU A 59 4.50 -1.04 -0.24
CA LEU A 59 5.79 -0.37 -0.39
C LEU A 59 5.85 0.93 0.42
N ALA A 60 4.75 1.70 0.48
CA ALA A 60 4.65 2.89 1.32
C ALA A 60 4.86 2.57 2.81
N ALA A 61 4.19 1.52 3.31
CA ALA A 61 4.36 1.06 4.69
C ALA A 61 5.80 0.62 4.95
N ALA A 62 6.40 -0.19 4.07
CA ALA A 62 7.78 -0.64 4.21
C ALA A 62 8.77 0.53 4.25
N LEU A 63 8.66 1.50 3.35
CA LEU A 63 9.49 2.71 3.36
C LEU A 63 9.36 3.50 4.65
N ARG A 64 8.13 3.70 5.15
CA ARG A 64 7.88 4.40 6.41
C ARG A 64 8.33 3.64 7.65
N CYS A 65 8.38 2.31 7.56
CA CYS A 65 8.96 1.45 8.59
C CYS A 65 10.50 1.35 8.50
N GLY A 66 11.14 2.14 7.66
CA GLY A 66 12.60 2.23 7.57
C GLY A 66 13.25 1.15 6.72
N VAL A 67 12.48 0.36 5.96
CA VAL A 67 13.05 -0.60 5.01
C VAL A 67 13.71 0.17 3.88
N SER A 68 14.98 -0.09 3.66
CA SER A 68 15.74 0.51 2.58
C SER A 68 15.33 -0.04 1.21
N VAL A 69 15.63 0.72 0.16
CA VAL A 69 15.37 0.29 -1.21
C VAL A 69 16.17 -0.96 -1.56
N GLU A 70 17.38 -1.05 -1.05
CA GLU A 70 18.28 -2.19 -1.21
C GLU A 70 17.71 -3.46 -0.57
N GLU A 71 17.15 -3.35 0.63
CA GLU A 71 16.44 -4.45 1.31
C GLU A 71 15.22 -4.91 0.55
N MET A 72 14.42 -3.98 0.00
CA MET A 72 13.27 -4.33 -0.84
C MET A 72 13.70 -5.12 -2.10
N ILE A 73 14.81 -4.72 -2.73
CA ILE A 73 15.35 -5.43 -3.90
C ILE A 73 15.85 -6.82 -3.50
N ALA A 74 16.58 -6.93 -2.39
CA ALA A 74 17.08 -8.19 -1.89
C ALA A 74 15.91 -9.16 -1.57
N HIS A 75 14.89 -8.68 -0.89
CA HIS A 75 13.67 -9.44 -0.63
C HIS A 75 13.00 -9.96 -1.91
N GLN A 76 12.91 -9.13 -2.96
CA GLN A 76 12.35 -9.58 -4.25
C GLN A 76 13.20 -10.61 -4.99
N ARG A 77 14.49 -10.71 -4.66
CA ARG A 77 15.37 -11.78 -5.15
C ARG A 77 15.29 -13.06 -4.33
N GLY A 78 14.44 -13.08 -3.29
CA GLY A 78 14.33 -14.22 -2.37
C GLY A 78 15.46 -14.27 -1.34
N GLU A 79 16.21 -13.18 -1.16
CA GLU A 79 17.22 -13.09 -0.13
C GLU A 79 16.55 -12.81 1.22
N PRO A 80 16.94 -13.49 2.32
CA PRO A 80 16.40 -13.22 3.64
C PRO A 80 16.83 -11.82 4.08
N VAL A 81 15.87 -10.95 4.33
CA VAL A 81 16.14 -9.56 4.69
C VAL A 81 15.38 -9.19 5.95
N GLY A 82 16.13 -8.97 7.03
CA GLY A 82 15.70 -8.36 8.29
C GLY A 82 14.19 -8.40 8.58
N PRO A 83 13.53 -7.24 8.63
CA PRO A 83 12.13 -7.16 9.05
C PRO A 83 11.12 -7.71 8.02
N LEU A 84 11.51 -7.92 6.76
CA LEU A 84 10.63 -8.51 5.74
C LEU A 84 10.50 -10.04 5.87
N GLY A 85 11.39 -10.67 6.65
CA GLY A 85 11.37 -12.10 6.93
C GLY A 85 11.61 -12.96 5.68
N GLU A 86 11.45 -14.26 5.87
CA GLU A 86 11.51 -15.27 4.80
C GLU A 86 10.16 -15.44 4.07
N SER A 87 9.22 -14.52 4.27
CA SER A 87 7.89 -14.62 3.65
C SER A 87 8.06 -14.64 2.14
N ALA A 88 7.98 -15.83 1.57
CA ALA A 88 8.02 -16.00 0.12
C ALA A 88 6.88 -15.20 -0.50
N VAL A 89 7.17 -14.52 -1.59
CA VAL A 89 6.16 -13.77 -2.37
C VAL A 89 4.98 -14.66 -2.76
N ASP A 90 5.20 -15.96 -2.86
CA ASP A 90 4.17 -16.97 -3.14
C ASP A 90 3.11 -17.08 -2.04
N ASP A 91 3.47 -16.89 -0.77
CA ASP A 91 2.51 -16.90 0.34
C ASP A 91 1.57 -15.70 0.32
N LEU A 92 2.01 -14.58 -0.26
CA LEU A 92 1.19 -13.37 -0.41
C LEU A 92 0.16 -13.51 -1.54
N THR A 93 0.37 -14.41 -2.50
CA THR A 93 -0.51 -14.62 -3.66
C THR A 93 -1.55 -15.71 -3.43
N GLY A 94 -1.48 -16.46 -2.32
CA GLY A 94 -2.45 -17.51 -2.00
C GLY A 94 -2.33 -18.76 -2.87
N GLY A 95 -1.18 -18.98 -3.53
CA GLY A 95 -0.90 -20.14 -4.36
C GLY A 95 -1.25 -19.94 -5.85
N PRO A 96 -0.93 -20.95 -6.69
CA PRO A 96 -1.05 -20.86 -8.16
C PRO A 96 -2.49 -20.75 -8.67
N TRP A 97 -3.47 -21.09 -7.84
CA TRP A 97 -4.91 -20.98 -8.16
C TRP A 97 -5.62 -20.16 -7.10
N PRO A 98 -6.29 -19.05 -7.49
CA PRO A 98 -7.10 -18.29 -6.53
C PRO A 98 -8.24 -19.19 -6.00
N PRO A 99 -8.56 -19.11 -4.71
CA PRO A 99 -9.68 -19.87 -4.14
C PRO A 99 -10.98 -19.50 -4.85
N ALA A 100 -11.84 -20.51 -5.09
CA ALA A 100 -13.12 -20.29 -5.73
C ALA A 100 -13.92 -19.21 -5.00
N PRO A 101 -14.50 -18.25 -5.74
CA PRO A 101 -15.24 -17.15 -5.12
C PRO A 101 -16.49 -17.67 -4.37
N GLN A 102 -16.93 -16.91 -3.37
CA GLN A 102 -18.18 -17.24 -2.68
C GLN A 102 -19.36 -16.96 -3.62
N LEU A 103 -20.30 -17.89 -3.71
CA LEU A 103 -21.58 -17.71 -4.41
C LEU A 103 -22.51 -16.74 -3.64
N ARG A 104 -21.98 -15.58 -3.27
CA ARG A 104 -22.71 -14.52 -2.58
C ARG A 104 -22.57 -13.26 -3.40
N LEU A 105 -23.70 -12.61 -3.67
CA LEU A 105 -23.70 -11.31 -4.33
C LEU A 105 -22.86 -10.30 -3.55
N GLY A 106 -22.15 -9.46 -4.25
CA GLY A 106 -21.20 -8.52 -3.68
C GLY A 106 -21.83 -7.56 -2.69
N SER A 107 -22.35 -6.43 -3.13
CA SER A 107 -22.97 -5.44 -2.24
C SER A 107 -24.43 -5.20 -2.57
N ALA A 108 -25.31 -5.67 -1.70
CA ALA A 108 -26.75 -5.38 -1.81
C ALA A 108 -27.06 -3.88 -1.71
N ARG A 109 -26.27 -3.14 -0.92
CA ARG A 109 -26.42 -1.70 -0.75
C ARG A 109 -26.07 -0.96 -2.04
N LEU A 110 -25.02 -1.35 -2.72
CA LEU A 110 -24.62 -0.77 -4.00
C LEU A 110 -25.63 -1.12 -5.11
N MET A 111 -26.17 -2.34 -5.11
CA MET A 111 -27.25 -2.74 -6.02
C MET A 111 -28.51 -1.90 -5.81
N LEU A 112 -28.89 -1.64 -4.55
CA LEU A 112 -30.03 -0.78 -4.23
C LEU A 112 -29.76 0.67 -4.65
N ALA A 113 -28.56 1.19 -4.43
CA ALA A 113 -28.16 2.53 -4.87
C ALA A 113 -28.23 2.68 -6.39
N MET A 114 -27.86 1.63 -7.16
CA MET A 114 -28.05 1.58 -8.60
C MET A 114 -29.51 1.74 -9.03
N LEU A 115 -30.43 1.03 -8.34
CA LEU A 115 -31.85 1.09 -8.65
C LEU A 115 -32.46 2.46 -8.33
N LEU A 116 -32.06 3.06 -7.20
CA LEU A 116 -32.64 4.31 -6.72
C LEU A 116 -31.98 5.57 -7.34
N THR A 117 -30.69 5.50 -7.64
CA THR A 117 -29.93 6.67 -8.12
C THR A 117 -28.90 6.29 -9.22
N PRO A 118 -29.34 5.75 -10.37
CA PRO A 118 -28.46 5.20 -11.40
C PRO A 118 -27.47 6.24 -11.95
N HIS A 119 -27.85 7.50 -11.97
CA HIS A 119 -27.03 8.62 -12.46
C HIS A 119 -25.86 9.00 -11.50
N ARG A 120 -25.86 8.49 -10.27
CA ARG A 120 -24.81 8.76 -9.26
C ARG A 120 -23.79 7.63 -9.13
N VAL A 121 -24.05 6.50 -9.74
CA VAL A 121 -23.16 5.32 -9.67
C VAL A 121 -22.51 5.10 -11.01
N HIS A 122 -21.18 5.13 -11.05
CA HIS A 122 -20.45 4.89 -12.30
C HIS A 122 -20.70 3.44 -12.79
N PRO A 123 -20.88 3.21 -14.11
CA PRO A 123 -21.23 1.87 -14.64
C PRO A 123 -20.26 0.74 -14.22
N THR A 124 -18.97 1.01 -14.13
CA THR A 124 -17.98 0.04 -13.67
C THR A 124 -18.12 -0.33 -12.20
N VAL A 125 -18.47 0.65 -11.35
CA VAL A 125 -18.76 0.43 -9.93
C VAL A 125 -20.07 -0.35 -9.78
N ALA A 126 -21.05 -0.04 -10.60
CA ALA A 126 -22.30 -0.79 -10.67
C ALA A 126 -22.07 -2.27 -11.01
N ALA A 127 -21.28 -2.54 -12.04
CA ALA A 127 -20.92 -3.89 -12.44
C ALA A 127 -20.20 -4.68 -11.34
N SER A 128 -19.36 -4.02 -10.52
CA SER A 128 -18.65 -4.68 -9.42
C SER A 128 -19.59 -5.22 -8.32
N ALA A 129 -20.79 -4.65 -8.15
CA ALA A 129 -21.78 -5.14 -7.19
C ALA A 129 -22.27 -6.58 -7.48
N TRP A 130 -22.16 -7.02 -8.73
CA TRP A 130 -22.56 -8.36 -9.17
C TRP A 130 -21.42 -9.38 -9.06
N LEU A 131 -20.19 -8.92 -8.84
CA LEU A 131 -19.06 -9.83 -8.68
C LEU A 131 -19.16 -10.57 -7.35
N PRO A 132 -18.87 -11.88 -7.34
CA PRO A 132 -18.86 -12.67 -6.12
C PRO A 132 -17.72 -12.18 -5.20
N LEU A 133 -17.93 -12.32 -3.89
CA LEU A 133 -16.92 -11.95 -2.90
C LEU A 133 -15.70 -12.86 -3.01
N GLY A 134 -14.53 -12.26 -3.00
CA GLY A 134 -13.26 -12.97 -2.95
C GLY A 134 -13.07 -13.73 -1.63
N ARG A 135 -12.26 -14.78 -1.66
CA ARG A 135 -11.87 -15.59 -0.49
C ARG A 135 -10.36 -15.57 -0.25
N ALA A 136 -9.65 -14.63 -0.84
CA ALA A 136 -8.21 -14.52 -0.63
C ALA A 136 -7.90 -14.33 0.88
N ASN A 137 -6.91 -15.08 1.35
CA ASN A 137 -6.41 -14.91 2.70
C ASN A 137 -5.40 -13.75 2.71
N HIS A 138 -5.71 -12.70 3.45
CA HIS A 138 -4.81 -11.55 3.63
C HIS A 138 -3.96 -11.65 4.92
N GLY A 139 -4.02 -12.80 5.62
CA GLY A 139 -3.26 -13.05 6.85
C GLY A 139 -1.78 -12.79 6.68
N PRO A 140 -1.08 -13.43 5.73
CA PRO A 140 0.36 -13.24 5.54
C PRO A 140 0.76 -11.78 5.29
N LEU A 141 -0.02 -11.05 4.48
CA LEU A 141 0.21 -9.62 4.24
C LEU A 141 0.04 -8.79 5.51
N ARG A 142 -0.99 -9.08 6.29
CA ARG A 142 -1.26 -8.40 7.56
C ARG A 142 -0.13 -8.66 8.55
N GLU A 143 0.33 -9.89 8.68
CA GLU A 143 1.44 -10.29 9.55
C GLU A 143 2.73 -9.59 9.13
N MET A 144 3.03 -9.54 7.85
CA MET A 144 4.20 -8.83 7.33
C MET A 144 4.16 -7.34 7.67
N VAL A 145 3.06 -6.66 7.40
CA VAL A 145 2.92 -5.21 7.69
C VAL A 145 2.98 -4.97 9.20
N HIS A 146 2.39 -5.85 10.00
CA HIS A 146 2.48 -5.78 11.46
C HIS A 146 3.92 -5.94 11.95
N ALA A 147 4.66 -6.93 11.45
CA ALA A 147 6.06 -7.16 11.82
C ALA A 147 6.95 -5.96 11.44
N LEU A 148 6.75 -5.38 10.25
CA LEU A 148 7.44 -4.17 9.82
C LEU A 148 7.17 -3.00 10.79
N HIS A 149 5.92 -2.81 11.18
CA HIS A 149 5.55 -1.72 12.08
C HIS A 149 6.11 -1.93 13.48
N CYS A 150 6.06 -3.14 14.02
CA CYS A 150 6.71 -3.47 15.28
C CYS A 150 8.23 -3.21 15.21
N HIS A 151 8.89 -3.65 14.14
CA HIS A 151 10.33 -3.45 13.96
C HIS A 151 10.69 -1.96 13.94
N ALA A 152 9.94 -1.13 13.23
CA ALA A 152 10.15 0.33 13.17
C ALA A 152 10.08 1.02 14.54
N HIS A 153 9.35 0.43 15.49
CA HIS A 153 9.21 0.91 16.87
C HIS A 153 10.11 0.18 17.88
N GLY A 154 10.96 -0.74 17.42
CA GLY A 154 11.81 -1.57 18.30
C GLY A 154 11.01 -2.51 19.21
N LEU A 155 9.81 -2.91 18.79
CA LEU A 155 8.91 -3.77 19.52
C LEU A 155 9.02 -5.23 19.03
N PRO A 156 8.78 -6.22 19.93
CA PRO A 156 8.68 -7.60 19.50
C PRO A 156 7.44 -7.81 18.60
N ALA A 157 7.49 -8.78 17.69
CA ALA A 157 6.41 -9.08 16.75
C ALA A 157 5.08 -9.49 17.44
N SER A 158 5.12 -9.85 18.72
CA SER A 158 3.94 -10.15 19.54
C SER A 158 3.27 -8.91 20.14
N ALA A 159 3.91 -7.74 20.07
CA ALA A 159 3.36 -6.49 20.60
C ALA A 159 2.36 -5.87 19.63
N GLU A 160 1.52 -5.00 20.14
CA GLU A 160 0.65 -4.18 19.30
C GLU A 160 1.32 -2.81 19.08
N PRO A 161 1.72 -2.51 17.82
CA PRO A 161 2.41 -1.26 17.55
C PRO A 161 1.44 -0.07 17.65
N PRO A 162 1.91 1.11 18.02
CA PRO A 162 1.05 2.28 18.20
C PRO A 162 0.54 2.81 16.86
N GLY A 163 -0.76 2.90 16.70
CA GLY A 163 -1.48 3.71 15.74
C GLY A 163 -1.09 3.54 14.27
N TRP A 164 -0.68 4.63 13.64
CA TRP A 164 -0.32 4.74 12.22
C TRP A 164 1.19 4.83 12.05
N VAL A 165 1.67 4.53 10.84
CA VAL A 165 3.11 4.70 10.50
C VAL A 165 3.57 6.15 10.67
N THR A 166 4.83 6.34 10.96
CA THR A 166 5.42 7.68 11.11
C THR A 166 5.43 8.43 9.77
N GLY A 167 5.23 9.75 9.83
CA GLY A 167 5.16 10.61 8.66
C GLY A 167 3.82 10.59 7.92
N GLU A 168 3.57 11.61 7.11
CA GLU A 168 2.31 11.76 6.40
C GLU A 168 2.20 10.69 5.29
N THR A 169 1.30 9.74 5.49
CA THR A 169 1.13 8.59 4.60
C THR A 169 -0.36 8.35 4.37
N TRP A 170 -0.76 8.36 3.10
CA TRP A 170 -2.15 8.15 2.70
C TRP A 170 -2.28 6.84 1.95
N ILE A 171 -3.17 5.98 2.43
CA ILE A 171 -3.54 4.73 1.76
C ILE A 171 -4.89 4.91 1.09
N VAL A 172 -4.89 4.78 -0.22
CA VAL A 172 -6.11 4.95 -1.03
C VAL A 172 -6.75 3.59 -1.29
N ALA A 173 -8.01 3.49 -0.91
CA ALA A 173 -8.84 2.31 -1.10
C ALA A 173 -10.20 2.71 -1.69
N VAL A 174 -11.03 1.72 -1.99
CA VAL A 174 -12.43 1.89 -2.36
C VAL A 174 -13.29 1.21 -1.31
N ASP A 175 -14.24 1.94 -0.77
CA ASP A 175 -15.28 1.39 0.07
C ASP A 175 -16.23 0.55 -0.82
N TYR A 176 -16.28 -0.73 -0.54
CA TYR A 176 -17.02 -1.69 -1.36
C TYR A 176 -18.54 -1.48 -1.32
N ASP A 177 -19.07 -1.00 -0.20
CA ASP A 177 -20.51 -0.80 -0.04
C ASP A 177 -21.04 0.46 -0.69
N SER A 178 -20.22 1.50 -0.77
CA SER A 178 -20.59 2.78 -1.38
C SER A 178 -19.99 3.01 -2.77
N GLY A 179 -18.96 2.25 -3.15
CA GLY A 179 -18.17 2.46 -4.35
C GLY A 179 -17.34 3.75 -4.32
N ARG A 180 -17.24 4.38 -3.15
CA ARG A 180 -16.50 5.64 -2.98
C ARG A 180 -15.05 5.39 -2.61
N ARG A 181 -14.20 6.34 -3.01
CA ARG A 181 -12.81 6.34 -2.58
C ARG A 181 -12.74 6.67 -1.09
N ALA A 182 -12.02 5.83 -0.34
CA ALA A 182 -11.60 6.06 1.03
C ALA A 182 -10.11 6.36 1.07
N VAL A 183 -9.69 7.31 1.92
CA VAL A 183 -8.27 7.65 2.11
C VAL A 183 -7.97 7.54 3.60
N PHE A 184 -7.16 6.56 3.96
CA PHE A 184 -6.70 6.37 5.34
C PHE A 184 -5.43 7.19 5.60
N GLY A 185 -5.26 7.68 6.82
CA GLY A 185 -4.10 8.46 7.23
C GLY A 185 -4.10 9.92 6.77
N ARG A 186 -5.13 10.37 6.03
CA ARG A 186 -5.31 11.77 5.71
C ARG A 186 -5.89 12.50 6.93
N PRO A 187 -5.30 13.64 7.37
CA PRO A 187 -5.94 14.48 8.38
C PRO A 187 -7.34 14.88 7.92
N GLU A 188 -8.31 14.80 8.80
CA GLU A 188 -9.65 15.33 8.53
C GLU A 188 -9.54 16.85 8.39
N SER A 189 -10.02 17.37 7.27
CA SER A 189 -10.05 18.80 6.97
C SER A 189 -11.32 19.45 7.54
#